data_70634596ceb1152d0cc3d65f27e2ab4e
#
_entry.id   70634596ceb1152d0cc3d65f27e2ab4e
#
_cell.length_a   1.000
_cell.length_b   1.000
_cell.length_c   1.000
_cell.angle_alpha   90.00
_cell.angle_beta   90.00
_cell.angle_gamma   90.00
#
_symmetry.space_group_name_H-M   'P 1'
#
loop_
_entity.id
_entity.type
_entity.pdbx_description
1 polymer ?
#
loop_
_entity_poly.entity_id
_entity_poly.type
_entity_poly.pdbx_seq_one_letter_code
_entity_poly.pdbx_strand_id
1 'polypeptide(L)'
;MAALELDLFLCRTDNFGVLIHDPESGLTASIDAPEEAPILEALERRGWNLTHILTTHHHGDHVAANDALKERFGVSIIGPLGEASKIPGLDRAVRDGERFDFAGRPVEVIETPGHTAGHICFHFPEDKLLFAADTLFALGCGRLFEGTPATMWKSLGRLMALPDDTTVYFGHEYTLSNARFAVTVDPENAELKARASEIEETRCDGGFTAPTTIGLERRTNPFLRARDPGIRAHLGMRDADDAAVFAEIRKRKDNF
;
A
#
# COMPACT_ATOMS: atom_id res chain seq x y z
N MET A 1 5.48 -24.33 -7.27
CA MET A 1 6.11 -23.44 -6.28
C MET A 1 5.27 -23.46 -5.01
N ALA A 2 5.90 -23.55 -3.83
CA ALA A 2 5.18 -23.37 -2.57
C ALA A 2 4.62 -21.94 -2.49
N ALA A 3 3.58 -21.71 -1.68
CA ALA A 3 3.08 -20.36 -1.45
C ALA A 3 4.13 -19.49 -0.73
N LEU A 4 4.15 -18.19 -1.02
CA LEU A 4 4.94 -17.23 -0.24
C LEU A 4 4.43 -17.19 1.21
N GLU A 5 5.35 -17.21 2.16
CA GLU A 5 5.04 -16.93 3.55
C GLU A 5 5.18 -15.43 3.82
N LEU A 6 4.21 -14.87 4.54
CA LEU A 6 4.22 -13.46 4.88
C LEU A 6 4.26 -13.27 6.39
N ASP A 7 4.94 -12.21 6.83
CA ASP A 7 4.92 -11.76 8.21
C ASP A 7 4.62 -10.25 8.25
N LEU A 8 3.56 -9.89 8.99
CA LEU A 8 3.07 -8.52 9.14
C LEU A 8 3.28 -8.07 10.58
N PHE A 9 3.92 -6.93 10.77
CA PHE A 9 4.22 -6.36 12.09
C PHE A 9 4.21 -4.84 12.03
N LEU A 10 4.30 -4.18 13.18
CA LEU A 10 4.40 -2.73 13.23
C LEU A 10 5.86 -2.28 13.34
N CYS A 11 6.14 -1.21 12.64
CA CYS A 11 7.32 -0.37 12.78
C CYS A 11 6.87 1.02 13.23
N ARG A 12 7.74 1.73 13.94
CA ARG A 12 7.44 3.08 14.43
C ARG A 12 6.10 3.13 15.18
N THR A 13 5.24 4.11 14.87
CA THR A 13 3.93 4.28 15.52
C THR A 13 2.82 3.53 14.80
N ASP A 14 2.84 3.52 13.46
CA ASP A 14 1.74 3.03 12.64
C ASP A 14 2.17 2.46 11.27
N ASN A 15 3.46 2.47 10.93
CA ASN A 15 3.94 1.83 9.71
C ASN A 15 3.79 0.31 9.80
N PHE A 16 3.31 -0.32 8.75
CA PHE A 16 3.41 -1.76 8.61
C PHE A 16 4.78 -2.16 8.06
N GLY A 17 5.43 -3.10 8.73
CA GLY A 17 6.52 -3.89 8.16
C GLY A 17 5.93 -5.17 7.56
N VAL A 18 6.34 -5.50 6.35
CA VAL A 18 5.93 -6.74 5.67
C VAL A 18 7.16 -7.46 5.18
N LEU A 19 7.36 -8.69 5.67
CA LEU A 19 8.33 -9.62 5.10
C LEU A 19 7.61 -10.62 4.21
N ILE A 20 8.21 -10.93 3.07
CA ILE A 20 7.80 -12.03 2.18
C ILE A 20 8.95 -13.02 2.07
N HIS A 21 8.66 -14.31 2.19
CA HIS A 21 9.66 -15.40 2.17
C HIS A 21 9.22 -16.51 1.23
N ASP A 22 10.13 -16.94 0.40
CA ASP A 22 9.96 -18.16 -0.39
C ASP A 22 10.67 -19.34 0.26
N PRO A 23 9.93 -20.35 0.77
CA PRO A 23 10.53 -21.46 1.51
C PRO A 23 11.35 -22.44 0.63
N GLU A 24 11.17 -22.40 -0.70
CA GLU A 24 11.92 -23.27 -1.62
C GLU A 24 13.32 -22.72 -1.90
N SER A 25 13.43 -21.40 -2.15
CA SER A 25 14.71 -20.74 -2.43
C SER A 25 15.40 -20.17 -1.19
N GLY A 26 14.67 -19.98 -0.09
CA GLY A 26 15.13 -19.28 1.11
C GLY A 26 15.28 -17.77 0.94
N LEU A 27 14.81 -17.18 -0.17
CA LEU A 27 14.86 -15.74 -0.39
C LEU A 27 13.81 -15.04 0.45
N THR A 28 14.21 -13.93 1.08
CA THR A 28 13.32 -13.07 1.87
C THR A 28 13.45 -11.62 1.42
N ALA A 29 12.32 -10.95 1.19
CA ALA A 29 12.31 -9.52 0.95
C ALA A 29 11.52 -8.78 2.04
N SER A 30 12.01 -7.59 2.43
CA SER A 30 11.20 -6.59 3.13
C SER A 30 10.55 -5.69 2.10
N ILE A 31 9.25 -5.44 2.27
CA ILE A 31 8.57 -4.37 1.54
C ILE A 31 8.79 -3.10 2.34
N ASP A 32 9.55 -2.17 1.75
CA ASP A 32 10.13 -1.04 2.46
C ASP A 32 11.00 -1.44 3.66
N ALA A 33 11.63 -0.45 4.29
CA ALA A 33 12.43 -0.62 5.49
C ALA A 33 12.22 0.54 6.47
N PRO A 34 11.04 0.59 7.14
CA PRO A 34 10.66 1.70 8.01
C PRO A 34 11.55 1.88 9.23
N GLU A 35 11.98 0.76 9.83
CA GLU A 35 12.74 0.74 11.08
C GLU A 35 13.49 -0.58 11.22
N GLU A 36 14.76 -0.52 11.65
CA GLU A 36 15.64 -1.71 11.69
C GLU A 36 15.18 -2.72 12.74
N ALA A 37 14.97 -2.29 13.98
CA ALA A 37 14.75 -3.22 15.10
C ALA A 37 13.53 -4.15 14.92
N PRO A 38 12.32 -3.66 14.55
CA PRO A 38 11.18 -4.55 14.32
C PRO A 38 11.38 -5.53 13.16
N ILE A 39 12.12 -5.12 12.11
CA ILE A 39 12.47 -6.01 10.99
C ILE A 39 13.39 -7.14 11.49
N LEU A 40 14.41 -6.83 12.29
CA LEU A 40 15.30 -7.82 12.87
C LEU A 40 14.57 -8.80 13.79
N GLU A 41 13.68 -8.31 14.65
CA GLU A 41 12.85 -9.14 15.52
C GLU A 41 11.93 -10.08 14.71
N ALA A 42 11.35 -9.60 13.62
CA ALA A 42 10.52 -10.40 12.72
C ALA A 42 11.36 -11.50 12.03
N LEU A 43 12.53 -11.15 11.50
CA LEU A 43 13.45 -12.12 10.89
C LEU A 43 13.90 -13.20 11.88
N GLU A 44 14.27 -12.81 13.10
CA GLU A 44 14.66 -13.74 14.17
C GLU A 44 13.49 -14.67 14.55
N ARG A 45 12.31 -14.12 14.80
CA ARG A 45 11.10 -14.88 15.13
C ARG A 45 10.75 -15.93 14.08
N ARG A 46 10.96 -15.60 12.80
CA ARG A 46 10.67 -16.49 11.67
C ARG A 46 11.87 -17.40 11.29
N GLY A 47 13.04 -17.11 11.77
CA GLY A 47 14.27 -17.82 11.36
C GLY A 47 14.67 -17.53 9.91
N TRP A 48 14.33 -16.34 9.39
CA TRP A 48 14.59 -15.94 8.01
C TRP A 48 15.83 -15.05 7.89
N ASN A 49 16.50 -15.10 6.74
CA ASN A 49 17.59 -14.21 6.38
C ASN A 49 17.13 -13.21 5.31
N LEU A 50 17.32 -11.92 5.57
CA LEU A 50 16.96 -10.87 4.61
C LEU A 50 17.91 -10.89 3.41
N THR A 51 17.36 -10.89 2.22
CA THR A 51 18.10 -10.90 0.95
C THR A 51 17.80 -9.70 0.06
N HIS A 52 16.58 -9.14 0.17
CA HIS A 52 16.11 -8.04 -0.65
C HIS A 52 15.34 -7.01 0.17
N ILE A 53 15.35 -5.75 -0.30
CA ILE A 53 14.39 -4.71 0.08
C ILE A 53 13.72 -4.23 -1.20
N LEU A 54 12.39 -4.27 -1.23
CA LEU A 54 11.57 -3.74 -2.31
C LEU A 54 11.00 -2.39 -1.87
N THR A 55 11.68 -1.31 -2.22
CA THR A 55 11.33 0.05 -1.82
C THR A 55 10.26 0.64 -2.73
N THR A 56 9.16 1.12 -2.16
CA THR A 56 8.03 1.67 -2.91
C THR A 56 8.19 3.15 -3.24
N HIS A 57 8.75 3.93 -2.34
CA HIS A 57 9.01 5.37 -2.49
C HIS A 57 10.05 5.87 -1.47
N HIS A 58 10.43 7.15 -1.58
CA HIS A 58 11.60 7.70 -0.88
C HIS A 58 11.33 8.28 0.52
N HIS A 59 10.10 8.29 1.04
CA HIS A 59 9.85 8.89 2.36
C HIS A 59 10.65 8.19 3.46
N GLY A 60 11.11 8.98 4.42
CA GLY A 60 12.04 8.50 5.43
C GLY A 60 11.52 7.34 6.28
N ASP A 61 10.22 7.25 6.46
CA ASP A 61 9.55 6.16 7.17
C ASP A 61 9.32 4.90 6.29
N HIS A 62 9.87 4.88 5.07
CA HIS A 62 9.91 3.71 4.18
C HIS A 62 11.34 3.29 3.83
N VAL A 63 12.35 4.15 4.08
CA VAL A 63 13.74 3.88 3.69
C VAL A 63 14.75 4.03 4.83
N ALA A 64 14.32 4.38 6.04
CA ALA A 64 15.22 4.75 7.13
C ALA A 64 16.20 3.64 7.53
N ALA A 65 15.83 2.37 7.38
CA ALA A 65 16.68 1.23 7.73
C ALA A 65 17.46 0.66 6.53
N ASN A 66 17.34 1.22 5.32
CA ASN A 66 17.98 0.66 4.12
C ASN A 66 19.49 0.45 4.31
N ASP A 67 20.21 1.49 4.70
CA ASP A 67 21.68 1.40 4.83
C ASP A 67 22.12 0.43 5.92
N ALA A 68 21.47 0.44 7.10
CA ALA A 68 21.77 -0.47 8.20
C ALA A 68 21.53 -1.94 7.83
N LEU A 69 20.39 -2.23 7.21
CA LEU A 69 20.05 -3.58 6.74
C LEU A 69 20.98 -4.04 5.61
N LYS A 70 21.38 -3.12 4.72
CA LYS A 70 22.33 -3.42 3.66
C LYS A 70 23.72 -3.72 4.22
N GLU A 71 24.20 -2.94 5.17
CA GLU A 71 25.48 -3.18 5.83
C GLU A 71 25.51 -4.54 6.56
N ARG A 72 24.39 -4.89 7.22
CA ARG A 72 24.28 -6.10 8.02
C ARG A 72 24.13 -7.39 7.21
N PHE A 73 23.31 -7.36 6.16
CA PHE A 73 22.92 -8.57 5.42
C PHE A 73 23.43 -8.61 3.97
N GLY A 74 23.95 -7.50 3.44
CA GLY A 74 24.35 -7.41 2.04
C GLY A 74 23.16 -7.47 1.06
N VAL A 75 22.01 -6.99 1.49
CA VAL A 75 20.75 -7.07 0.70
C VAL A 75 20.84 -6.29 -0.62
N SER A 76 20.08 -6.76 -1.62
CA SER A 76 19.81 -6.02 -2.84
C SER A 76 18.59 -5.12 -2.64
N ILE A 77 18.75 -3.80 -2.87
CA ILE A 77 17.67 -2.82 -2.76
C ILE A 77 17.15 -2.47 -4.15
N ILE A 78 15.87 -2.75 -4.39
CA ILE A 78 15.17 -2.50 -5.64
C ILE A 78 14.11 -1.41 -5.38
N GLY A 79 14.05 -0.36 -6.20
CA GLY A 79 13.10 0.73 -6.00
C GLY A 79 12.86 1.57 -7.26
N PRO A 80 11.98 2.60 -7.17
CA PRO A 80 11.54 3.38 -8.32
C PRO A 80 12.66 4.20 -8.96
N LEU A 81 12.75 4.11 -10.29
CA LEU A 81 13.69 4.92 -11.09
C LEU A 81 13.45 6.43 -10.89
N GLY A 82 12.19 6.84 -10.79
CA GLY A 82 11.82 8.25 -10.61
C GLY A 82 12.31 8.87 -9.30
N GLU A 83 12.69 8.04 -8.32
CA GLU A 83 13.17 8.47 -6.99
C GLU A 83 14.55 7.92 -6.62
N ALA A 84 15.24 7.32 -7.58
CA ALA A 84 16.51 6.61 -7.36
C ALA A 84 17.56 7.42 -6.60
N SER A 85 17.65 8.73 -6.84
CA SER A 85 18.62 9.61 -6.16
C SER A 85 18.26 9.93 -4.70
N LYS A 86 17.03 9.60 -4.27
CA LYS A 86 16.52 9.88 -2.92
C LYS A 86 16.47 8.62 -2.05
N ILE A 87 16.70 7.43 -2.62
CA ILE A 87 16.62 6.14 -1.91
C ILE A 87 18.01 5.69 -1.50
N PRO A 88 18.32 5.63 -0.17
CA PRO A 88 19.61 5.18 0.32
C PRO A 88 19.92 3.74 -0.13
N GLY A 89 21.14 3.51 -0.56
CA GLY A 89 21.65 2.17 -0.86
C GLY A 89 21.03 1.47 -2.07
N LEU A 90 20.23 2.15 -2.91
CA LEU A 90 19.56 1.55 -4.07
C LEU A 90 20.56 0.88 -5.02
N ASP A 91 20.32 -0.41 -5.33
CA ASP A 91 21.14 -1.19 -6.28
C ASP A 91 20.49 -1.26 -7.66
N ARG A 92 19.17 -1.41 -7.71
CA ARG A 92 18.43 -1.55 -8.95
C ARG A 92 17.23 -0.59 -8.99
N ALA A 93 17.26 0.30 -9.97
CA ALA A 93 16.12 1.17 -10.28
C ALA A 93 15.20 0.48 -11.29
N VAL A 94 13.88 0.47 -10.99
CA VAL A 94 12.85 -0.12 -11.85
C VAL A 94 11.83 0.93 -12.29
N ARG A 95 11.16 0.69 -13.42
CA ARG A 95 10.18 1.61 -14.02
C ARG A 95 8.84 0.96 -14.26
N ASP A 96 7.87 1.76 -14.60
CA ASP A 96 6.52 1.31 -14.95
C ASP A 96 6.50 0.19 -15.99
N GLY A 97 5.68 -0.84 -15.72
CA GLY A 97 5.51 -2.00 -16.58
C GLY A 97 6.72 -2.94 -16.63
N GLU A 98 7.81 -2.63 -15.93
CA GLU A 98 8.95 -3.53 -15.81
C GLU A 98 8.55 -4.76 -15.01
N ARG A 99 9.11 -5.91 -15.39
CA ARG A 99 8.99 -7.16 -14.65
C ARG A 99 10.38 -7.63 -14.23
N PHE A 100 10.48 -8.10 -13.00
CA PHE A 100 11.68 -8.78 -12.51
C PHE A 100 11.28 -10.08 -11.80
N ASP A 101 12.26 -10.92 -11.59
CA ASP A 101 12.06 -12.19 -10.89
C ASP A 101 12.39 -12.04 -9.40
N PHE A 102 11.50 -12.56 -8.53
CA PHE A 102 11.79 -12.81 -7.13
C PHE A 102 11.44 -14.27 -6.81
N ALA A 103 12.46 -15.07 -6.53
CA ALA A 103 12.28 -16.48 -6.19
C ALA A 103 11.53 -17.31 -7.27
N GLY A 104 11.77 -17.05 -8.56
CA GLY A 104 11.07 -17.67 -9.67
C GLY A 104 9.70 -17.09 -9.99
N ARG A 105 9.27 -16.03 -9.28
CA ARG A 105 7.98 -15.36 -9.49
C ARG A 105 8.13 -14.04 -10.23
N PRO A 106 7.32 -13.78 -11.25
CA PRO A 106 7.30 -12.48 -11.89
C PRO A 106 6.72 -11.42 -10.94
N VAL A 107 7.46 -10.34 -10.73
CA VAL A 107 7.00 -9.15 -10.01
C VAL A 107 6.77 -8.04 -11.02
N GLU A 108 5.56 -7.52 -11.10
CA GLU A 108 5.20 -6.42 -11.97
C GLU A 108 5.31 -5.09 -11.22
N VAL A 109 5.97 -4.11 -11.82
CA VAL A 109 6.09 -2.75 -11.30
C VAL A 109 4.97 -1.89 -11.85
N ILE A 110 4.19 -1.27 -10.97
CA ILE A 110 3.10 -0.35 -11.34
C ILE A 110 3.43 1.03 -10.77
N GLU A 111 3.77 2.00 -11.62
CA GLU A 111 3.91 3.39 -11.15
C GLU A 111 2.56 3.95 -10.73
N THR A 112 2.53 4.53 -9.54
CA THR A 112 1.34 5.11 -8.90
C THR A 112 1.65 6.50 -8.34
N PRO A 113 2.02 7.45 -9.22
CA PRO A 113 2.32 8.80 -8.78
C PRO A 113 1.10 9.47 -8.14
N GLY A 114 1.36 10.29 -7.12
CA GLY A 114 0.30 11.00 -6.39
C GLY A 114 0.74 11.32 -4.96
N HIS A 115 1.04 10.33 -4.16
CA HIS A 115 1.63 10.51 -2.83
C HIS A 115 3.03 11.10 -2.95
N THR A 116 3.92 10.42 -3.67
CA THR A 116 5.14 11.00 -4.24
C THR A 116 5.07 10.96 -5.77
N ALA A 117 5.99 11.65 -6.44
CA ALA A 117 6.00 11.73 -7.89
C ALA A 117 6.44 10.43 -8.57
N GLY A 118 7.26 9.63 -7.90
CA GLY A 118 7.79 8.38 -8.44
C GLY A 118 7.36 7.12 -7.69
N HIS A 119 6.32 7.20 -6.85
CA HIS A 119 5.80 6.04 -6.11
C HIS A 119 5.48 4.86 -7.01
N ILE A 120 5.85 3.65 -6.58
CA ILE A 120 5.51 2.40 -7.27
C ILE A 120 4.83 1.43 -6.31
N CYS A 121 4.02 0.54 -6.90
CA CYS A 121 3.50 -0.66 -6.23
C CYS A 121 4.17 -1.90 -6.83
N PHE A 122 4.35 -2.94 -6.03
CA PHE A 122 4.81 -4.24 -6.48
C PHE A 122 3.63 -5.22 -6.53
N HIS A 123 3.37 -5.77 -7.71
CA HIS A 123 2.31 -6.74 -7.95
C HIS A 123 2.90 -8.11 -8.24
N PHE A 124 2.50 -9.13 -7.49
CA PHE A 124 2.84 -10.53 -7.67
C PHE A 124 1.60 -11.24 -8.23
N PRO A 125 1.43 -11.31 -9.55
CA PRO A 125 0.18 -11.75 -10.17
C PRO A 125 -0.15 -13.23 -9.88
N GLU A 126 0.85 -14.10 -9.79
CA GLU A 126 0.67 -15.52 -9.53
C GLU A 126 0.24 -15.81 -8.09
N ASP A 127 0.71 -14.99 -7.13
CA ASP A 127 0.36 -15.09 -5.71
C ASP A 127 -0.85 -14.20 -5.35
N LYS A 128 -1.36 -13.40 -6.31
CA LYS A 128 -2.45 -12.43 -6.12
C LYS A 128 -2.17 -11.42 -5.00
N LEU A 129 -0.93 -10.95 -4.91
CA LEU A 129 -0.50 -9.99 -3.90
C LEU A 129 -0.16 -8.65 -4.54
N LEU A 130 -0.58 -7.58 -3.88
CA LEU A 130 -0.22 -6.21 -4.21
C LEU A 130 0.33 -5.51 -2.96
N PHE A 131 1.53 -4.98 -3.07
CA PHE A 131 2.12 -4.10 -2.06
C PHE A 131 1.95 -2.66 -2.54
N ALA A 132 0.93 -1.99 -2.00
CA ALA A 132 0.46 -0.69 -2.45
C ALA A 132 1.02 0.49 -1.64
N ALA A 133 1.69 0.20 -0.51
CA ALA A 133 2.23 1.19 0.42
C ALA A 133 1.30 2.41 0.59
N ASP A 134 1.77 3.61 0.21
CA ASP A 134 1.06 4.86 0.44
C ASP A 134 0.20 5.33 -0.75
N THR A 135 -0.09 4.44 -1.69
CA THR A 135 -1.07 4.73 -2.75
C THR A 135 -2.48 4.36 -2.32
N LEU A 136 -2.71 3.12 -1.87
CA LEU A 136 -4.03 2.60 -1.52
C LEU A 136 -4.02 2.01 -0.12
N PHE A 137 -4.88 2.54 0.74
CA PHE A 137 -5.15 2.01 2.08
C PHE A 137 -6.54 1.38 2.16
N ALA A 138 -6.77 0.56 3.17
CA ALA A 138 -8.12 0.16 3.50
C ALA A 138 -8.98 1.42 3.79
N LEU A 139 -10.07 1.57 3.02
CA LEU A 139 -11.01 2.71 3.05
C LEU A 139 -10.36 4.08 2.82
N GLY A 140 -9.16 4.14 2.23
CA GLY A 140 -8.41 5.37 2.06
C GLY A 140 -7.44 5.36 0.87
N CYS A 141 -6.74 6.46 0.71
CA CYS A 141 -5.57 6.59 -0.17
C CYS A 141 -4.57 7.57 0.45
N GLY A 142 -3.34 7.59 -0.06
CA GLY A 142 -2.29 8.49 0.40
C GLY A 142 -2.61 9.98 0.25
N ARG A 143 -2.00 10.80 1.09
CA ARG A 143 -1.99 12.26 0.91
C ARG A 143 -1.20 12.62 -0.35
N LEU A 144 -1.58 13.76 -0.95
CA LEU A 144 -0.95 14.25 -2.18
C LEU A 144 0.15 15.26 -1.82
N PHE A 145 1.38 14.78 -1.58
CA PHE A 145 2.50 15.67 -1.30
C PHE A 145 3.16 16.22 -2.56
N GLU A 146 3.29 15.40 -3.59
CA GLU A 146 3.99 15.75 -4.83
C GLU A 146 3.09 15.65 -6.07
N GLY A 147 1.92 15.01 -5.97
CA GLY A 147 1.01 14.81 -7.08
C GLY A 147 -0.24 15.68 -7.03
N THR A 148 -1.10 15.50 -8.05
CA THR A 148 -2.41 16.15 -8.16
C THR A 148 -3.53 15.13 -7.94
N PRO A 149 -4.76 15.57 -7.60
CA PRO A 149 -5.92 14.67 -7.53
C PRO A 149 -6.14 13.88 -8.83
N ALA A 150 -5.96 14.50 -9.98
CA ALA A 150 -6.10 13.81 -11.27
C ALA A 150 -5.02 12.74 -11.48
N THR A 151 -3.80 12.97 -11.00
CA THR A 151 -2.71 12.00 -11.05
C THR A 151 -3.00 10.81 -10.16
N MET A 152 -3.36 11.04 -8.89
CA MET A 152 -3.69 9.96 -7.95
C MET A 152 -4.93 9.18 -8.41
N TRP A 153 -5.96 9.86 -8.94
CA TRP A 153 -7.13 9.18 -9.48
C TRP A 153 -6.79 8.19 -10.61
N LYS A 154 -5.86 8.57 -11.49
CA LYS A 154 -5.35 7.67 -12.53
C LYS A 154 -4.58 6.49 -11.92
N SER A 155 -3.74 6.74 -10.93
CA SER A 155 -2.98 5.70 -10.22
C SER A 155 -3.91 4.69 -9.54
N LEU A 156 -4.91 5.15 -8.81
CA LEU A 156 -5.94 4.30 -8.21
C LEU A 156 -6.74 3.53 -9.27
N GLY A 157 -7.01 4.16 -10.43
CA GLY A 157 -7.65 3.51 -11.57
C GLY A 157 -6.88 2.31 -12.11
N ARG A 158 -5.55 2.37 -12.09
CA ARG A 158 -4.68 1.24 -12.47
C ARG A 158 -4.80 0.09 -11.47
N LEU A 159 -4.78 0.38 -10.17
CA LEU A 159 -4.93 -0.64 -9.14
C LEU A 159 -6.33 -1.25 -9.16
N MET A 160 -7.37 -0.45 -9.41
CA MET A 160 -8.74 -0.96 -9.60
C MET A 160 -8.91 -1.88 -10.82
N ALA A 161 -7.98 -1.90 -11.75
CA ALA A 161 -8.02 -2.81 -12.90
C ALA A 161 -7.54 -4.23 -12.56
N LEU A 162 -6.91 -4.43 -11.40
CA LEU A 162 -6.47 -5.74 -10.92
C LEU A 162 -7.67 -6.62 -10.52
N PRO A 163 -7.51 -7.94 -10.48
CA PRO A 163 -8.57 -8.87 -10.05
C PRO A 163 -9.08 -8.57 -8.64
N ASP A 164 -10.37 -8.83 -8.40
CA ASP A 164 -11.03 -8.56 -7.11
C ASP A 164 -10.42 -9.34 -5.94
N ASP A 165 -9.88 -10.53 -6.20
CA ASP A 165 -9.23 -11.40 -5.22
C ASP A 165 -7.74 -11.08 -4.99
N THR A 166 -7.23 -9.98 -5.55
CA THR A 166 -5.89 -9.48 -5.26
C THR A 166 -5.85 -8.96 -3.83
N THR A 167 -5.01 -9.56 -2.99
CA THR A 167 -4.77 -9.15 -1.61
C THR A 167 -3.84 -7.95 -1.58
N VAL A 168 -4.21 -6.90 -0.84
CA VAL A 168 -3.51 -5.63 -0.80
C VAL A 168 -2.90 -5.38 0.57
N TYR A 169 -1.57 -5.24 0.61
CA TYR A 169 -0.82 -4.75 1.76
C TYR A 169 -0.50 -3.27 1.58
N PHE A 170 -0.70 -2.47 2.61
CA PHE A 170 -0.56 -1.01 2.59
C PHE A 170 0.37 -0.54 3.70
N GLY A 171 0.86 0.72 3.60
CA GLY A 171 1.98 1.22 4.39
C GLY A 171 1.67 1.52 5.86
N HIS A 172 0.42 1.85 6.22
CA HIS A 172 0.10 2.36 7.57
C HIS A 172 -1.23 1.87 8.12
N GLU A 173 -1.30 1.70 9.46
CA GLU A 173 -2.53 1.35 10.18
C GLU A 173 -3.45 2.57 10.38
N TYR A 174 -3.95 3.13 9.27
CA TYR A 174 -4.86 4.28 9.27
C TYR A 174 -6.35 3.89 9.15
N THR A 175 -6.65 2.60 9.10
CA THR A 175 -7.95 2.09 8.69
C THR A 175 -9.10 2.56 9.57
N LEU A 176 -8.92 2.64 10.89
CA LEU A 176 -9.97 3.14 11.79
C LEU A 176 -10.32 4.61 11.49
N SER A 177 -9.31 5.46 11.29
CA SER A 177 -9.53 6.86 10.90
C SER A 177 -10.16 6.98 9.51
N ASN A 178 -9.76 6.10 8.59
CA ASN A 178 -10.34 6.04 7.25
C ASN A 178 -11.80 5.59 7.29
N ALA A 179 -12.13 4.56 8.08
CA ALA A 179 -13.49 4.06 8.25
C ALA A 179 -14.45 5.13 8.79
N ARG A 180 -14.02 5.84 9.84
CA ARG A 180 -14.79 6.96 10.43
C ARG A 180 -15.05 8.06 9.42
N PHE A 181 -14.07 8.40 8.60
CA PHE A 181 -14.24 9.34 7.51
C PHE A 181 -15.14 8.79 6.39
N ALA A 182 -14.90 7.56 5.94
CA ALA A 182 -15.59 6.97 4.80
C ALA A 182 -17.11 6.96 4.97
N VAL A 183 -17.60 6.65 6.18
CA VAL A 183 -19.06 6.67 6.48
C VAL A 183 -19.67 8.07 6.42
N THR A 184 -18.87 9.13 6.53
CA THR A 184 -19.37 10.52 6.33
C THR A 184 -19.52 10.88 4.86
N VAL A 185 -18.84 10.16 3.96
CA VAL A 185 -18.84 10.41 2.51
C VAL A 185 -19.89 9.52 1.81
N ASP A 186 -20.00 8.26 2.23
CA ASP A 186 -20.89 7.26 1.63
C ASP A 186 -21.84 6.66 2.71
N PRO A 187 -22.72 7.50 3.32
CA PRO A 187 -23.52 7.12 4.49
C PRO A 187 -24.61 6.10 4.18
N GLU A 188 -24.94 5.86 2.93
CA GLU A 188 -25.99 4.90 2.54
C GLU A 188 -25.42 3.52 2.17
N ASN A 189 -24.10 3.35 2.15
CA ASN A 189 -23.44 2.09 1.85
C ASN A 189 -23.48 1.15 3.03
N ALA A 190 -24.37 0.16 2.97
CA ALA A 190 -24.55 -0.82 4.06
C ALA A 190 -23.29 -1.70 4.28
N GLU A 191 -22.59 -2.08 3.19
CA GLU A 191 -21.37 -2.88 3.29
C GLU A 191 -20.23 -2.08 3.96
N LEU A 192 -20.09 -0.78 3.63
CA LEU A 192 -19.16 0.11 4.30
C LEU A 192 -19.47 0.25 5.80
N LYS A 193 -20.73 0.40 6.18
CA LYS A 193 -21.13 0.50 7.60
C LYS A 193 -20.78 -0.77 8.38
N ALA A 194 -21.10 -1.94 7.82
CA ALA A 194 -20.74 -3.23 8.44
C ALA A 194 -19.23 -3.36 8.62
N ARG A 195 -18.47 -3.08 7.54
CA ARG A 195 -17.00 -3.09 7.57
C ARG A 195 -16.41 -2.11 8.58
N ALA A 196 -16.99 -0.91 8.71
CA ALA A 196 -16.53 0.08 9.68
C ALA A 196 -16.69 -0.42 11.14
N SER A 197 -17.80 -1.14 11.44
CA SER A 197 -18.01 -1.76 12.76
C SER A 197 -16.99 -2.87 13.02
N GLU A 198 -16.73 -3.75 12.05
CA GLU A 198 -15.72 -4.82 12.16
C GLU A 198 -14.30 -4.25 12.38
N ILE A 199 -13.96 -3.16 11.69
CA ILE A 199 -12.68 -2.45 11.88
C ILE A 199 -12.58 -1.88 13.29
N GLU A 200 -13.66 -1.29 13.81
CA GLU A 200 -13.68 -0.73 15.17
C GLU A 200 -13.47 -1.83 16.23
N GLU A 201 -14.13 -2.97 16.09
CA GLU A 201 -13.94 -4.14 16.94
C GLU A 201 -12.50 -4.66 16.86
N THR A 202 -11.98 -4.89 15.64
CA THR A 202 -10.60 -5.36 15.41
C THR A 202 -9.58 -4.44 16.08
N ARG A 203 -9.75 -3.12 15.94
CA ARG A 203 -8.80 -2.14 16.53
C ARG A 203 -8.96 -2.00 18.04
N CYS A 204 -10.15 -2.19 18.59
CA CYS A 204 -10.36 -2.27 20.05
C CYS A 204 -9.62 -3.46 20.66
N ASP A 205 -9.58 -4.59 19.96
CA ASP A 205 -8.87 -5.80 20.38
C ASP A 205 -7.36 -5.76 20.09
N GLY A 206 -6.86 -4.66 19.53
CA GLY A 206 -5.44 -4.48 19.17
C GLY A 206 -5.01 -5.23 17.91
N GLY A 207 -5.96 -5.79 17.14
CA GLY A 207 -5.70 -6.50 15.89
C GLY A 207 -5.34 -5.54 14.75
N PHE A 208 -4.64 -6.06 13.71
CA PHE A 208 -4.32 -5.32 12.49
C PHE A 208 -5.48 -5.37 11.49
N THR A 209 -5.63 -4.30 10.69
CA THR A 209 -6.66 -4.22 9.65
C THR A 209 -6.13 -4.52 8.25
N ALA A 210 -4.83 -4.67 8.10
CA ALA A 210 -4.20 -5.21 6.90
C ALA A 210 -4.16 -6.76 6.97
N PRO A 211 -4.25 -7.45 5.82
CA PRO A 211 -4.47 -6.91 4.48
C PRO A 211 -5.95 -6.64 4.15
N THR A 212 -6.20 -6.02 2.99
CA THR A 212 -7.51 -5.91 2.37
C THR A 212 -7.51 -6.58 0.97
N THR A 213 -8.56 -6.41 0.16
CA THR A 213 -8.60 -6.88 -1.24
C THR A 213 -9.10 -5.78 -2.18
N ILE A 214 -8.68 -5.84 -3.45
CA ILE A 214 -9.15 -4.89 -4.47
C ILE A 214 -10.69 -4.90 -4.57
N GLY A 215 -11.33 -6.07 -4.53
CA GLY A 215 -12.78 -6.18 -4.59
C GLY A 215 -13.49 -5.50 -3.42
N LEU A 216 -12.97 -5.67 -2.20
CA LEU A 216 -13.53 -5.03 -1.01
C LEU A 216 -13.37 -3.51 -1.07
N GLU A 217 -12.20 -3.03 -1.51
CA GLU A 217 -11.95 -1.59 -1.68
C GLU A 217 -12.86 -0.98 -2.76
N ARG A 218 -13.08 -1.64 -3.88
CA ARG A 218 -14.02 -1.16 -4.91
C ARG A 218 -15.45 -0.96 -4.38
N ARG A 219 -15.91 -1.79 -3.45
CA ARG A 219 -17.27 -1.72 -2.90
C ARG A 219 -17.42 -0.73 -1.76
N THR A 220 -16.35 -0.47 -1.02
CA THR A 220 -16.46 0.26 0.25
C THR A 220 -15.56 1.49 0.37
N ASN A 221 -14.47 1.61 -0.41
CA ASN A 221 -13.54 2.72 -0.31
C ASN A 221 -14.05 3.96 -1.10
N PRO A 222 -14.42 5.07 -0.46
CA PRO A 222 -14.97 6.23 -1.15
C PRO A 222 -13.99 6.84 -2.17
N PHE A 223 -12.69 6.70 -1.96
CA PHE A 223 -11.67 7.20 -2.89
C PHE A 223 -11.63 6.41 -4.20
N LEU A 224 -12.10 5.17 -4.23
CA LEU A 224 -12.25 4.37 -5.45
C LEU A 224 -13.65 4.54 -6.08
N ARG A 225 -14.58 5.15 -5.37
CA ARG A 225 -16.00 5.25 -5.72
C ARG A 225 -16.43 6.65 -6.15
N ALA A 226 -15.50 7.50 -6.62
CA ALA A 226 -15.83 8.85 -7.10
C ALA A 226 -16.88 8.88 -8.23
N ARG A 227 -17.15 7.74 -8.88
CA ARG A 227 -18.22 7.56 -9.88
C ARG A 227 -19.58 7.23 -9.30
N ASP A 228 -19.64 6.87 -8.03
CA ASP A 228 -20.88 6.41 -7.38
C ASP A 228 -21.92 7.54 -7.34
N PRO A 229 -23.16 7.31 -7.83
CA PRO A 229 -24.19 8.32 -7.86
C PRO A 229 -24.63 8.79 -6.47
N GLY A 230 -24.59 7.91 -5.48
CA GLY A 230 -24.92 8.21 -4.08
C GLY A 230 -23.91 9.18 -3.47
N ILE A 231 -22.61 8.88 -3.62
CA ILE A 231 -21.53 9.76 -3.18
C ILE A 231 -21.63 11.11 -3.87
N ARG A 232 -21.79 11.16 -5.20
CA ARG A 232 -21.94 12.41 -5.95
C ARG A 232 -23.15 13.23 -5.50
N ALA A 233 -24.27 12.57 -5.24
CA ALA A 233 -25.47 13.24 -4.72
C ALA A 233 -25.24 13.81 -3.33
N HIS A 234 -24.62 13.03 -2.44
CA HIS A 234 -24.31 13.43 -1.07
C HIS A 234 -23.32 14.62 -1.03
N LEU A 235 -22.34 14.63 -1.93
CA LEU A 235 -21.37 15.73 -2.05
C LEU A 235 -21.90 16.96 -2.81
N GLY A 236 -23.07 16.87 -3.44
CA GLY A 236 -23.61 17.94 -4.31
C GLY A 236 -22.86 18.06 -5.65
N MET A 237 -22.24 16.98 -6.14
CA MET A 237 -21.32 16.97 -7.29
C MET A 237 -21.80 16.06 -8.43
N ARG A 238 -23.12 16.00 -8.70
CA ARG A 238 -23.71 15.06 -9.67
C ARG A 238 -23.09 15.13 -11.06
N ASP A 239 -22.77 16.33 -11.53
CA ASP A 239 -22.31 16.61 -12.90
C ASP A 239 -20.78 16.84 -12.98
N ALA A 240 -20.06 16.71 -11.87
CA ALA A 240 -18.61 16.88 -11.84
C ALA A 240 -17.89 15.69 -12.49
N ASP A 241 -16.67 15.89 -12.99
CA ASP A 241 -15.83 14.80 -13.43
C ASP A 241 -15.29 13.97 -12.24
N ASP A 242 -14.84 12.75 -12.52
CA ASP A 242 -14.39 11.79 -11.49
C ASP A 242 -13.24 12.34 -10.64
N ALA A 243 -12.28 13.01 -11.28
CA ALA A 243 -11.10 13.54 -10.59
C ALA A 243 -11.47 14.72 -9.69
N ALA A 244 -12.47 15.53 -10.06
CA ALA A 244 -13.00 16.60 -9.21
C ALA A 244 -13.73 16.04 -7.99
N VAL A 245 -14.52 14.97 -8.14
CA VAL A 245 -15.17 14.28 -7.01
C VAL A 245 -14.12 13.67 -6.08
N PHE A 246 -13.13 12.97 -6.64
CA PHE A 246 -12.00 12.45 -5.87
C PHE A 246 -11.28 13.58 -5.12
N ALA A 247 -11.01 14.73 -5.77
CA ALA A 247 -10.35 15.87 -5.15
C ALA A 247 -11.15 16.42 -3.95
N GLU A 248 -12.47 16.49 -4.06
CA GLU A 248 -13.32 16.92 -2.96
C GLU A 248 -13.28 15.93 -1.79
N ILE A 249 -13.33 14.62 -2.07
CA ILE A 249 -13.20 13.57 -1.04
C ILE A 249 -11.86 13.70 -0.33
N ARG A 250 -10.74 13.85 -1.08
CA ARG A 250 -9.40 13.99 -0.50
C ARG A 250 -9.29 15.26 0.35
N LYS A 251 -9.80 16.39 -0.14
CA LYS A 251 -9.84 17.66 0.61
C LYS A 251 -10.62 17.54 1.91
N ARG A 252 -11.76 16.85 1.90
CA ARG A 252 -12.55 16.60 3.13
C ARG A 252 -11.77 15.76 4.11
N LYS A 253 -11.09 14.69 3.65
CA LYS A 253 -10.26 13.84 4.50
C LYS A 253 -9.07 14.60 5.09
N ASP A 254 -8.47 15.52 4.34
CA ASP A 254 -7.33 16.31 4.82
C ASP A 254 -7.72 17.30 5.92
N ASN A 255 -9.00 17.62 6.04
CA ASN A 255 -9.58 18.51 7.06
C ASN A 255 -10.41 17.77 8.13
N PHE A 256 -10.44 16.44 8.09
CA PHE A 256 -11.14 15.56 9.03
C PHE A 256 -10.23 15.20 10.20
#